data_9fbe3c6168f3441d07a1b9a309766cef
#
_entry.id   9fbe3c6168f3441d07a1b9a309766cef
#
_cell.length_a   1.000
_cell.length_b   1.000
_cell.length_c   1.000
_cell.angle_alpha   90.00
_cell.angle_beta   90.00
_cell.angle_gamma   90.00
#
_symmetry.space_group_name_H-M   'P 1'
#
loop_
_entity.id
_entity.type
_entity.pdbx_description
1 polymer ?
#
loop_
_entity_poly.entity_id
_entity_poly.type
_entity_poly.pdbx_seq_one_letter_code
_entity_poly.pdbx_strand_id
1 'polypeptide(L)'
;MMKKRKSTKRIEESATTALKLALLKCPILETYIDSNDKTPSWDGTVFVYKSDNPKKENLRGRVPIQVKGTENEFVSDIATFSCSTVDLNNYYQDGGCVFFLVSVEPSTGKHKIFYASLLVVDLNNILKNAKGKKTYSIHLKLFPENDSKEMAHIFLSFVSNAHKQAGFIGKELLSIEELEKRGTKIEGFTFNTVGIGLNAEDLPSFISTHDFYLYAKPQGLDIEIPIDKVSNAIITKTVHRKIKTKERTYFDSYSVQYSQGKPTIKIGKTISVILTEGENKFSVSIHPCGTLSEYIKDTSFFFDM
;
A
#
# COMPACT_ATOMS: atom_id res chain seq x y z
N MET A 1 3.16 31.59 -27.37
CA MET A 1 1.93 31.91 -26.62
C MET A 1 2.23 31.75 -25.13
N MET A 2 2.35 32.85 -24.38
CA MET A 2 2.59 32.75 -22.91
C MET A 2 1.34 32.19 -22.22
N LYS A 3 1.45 30.97 -21.60
CA LYS A 3 0.40 30.47 -20.73
C LYS A 3 0.21 31.46 -19.54
N LYS A 4 -0.91 32.19 -19.51
CA LYS A 4 -1.28 33.00 -18.35
C LYS A 4 -1.35 32.10 -17.13
N ARG A 5 -0.45 32.27 -16.14
CA ARG A 5 -0.54 31.62 -14.83
C ARG A 5 -1.93 31.92 -14.24
N LYS A 6 -2.75 30.89 -14.10
CA LYS A 6 -4.03 31.01 -13.38
C LYS A 6 -3.75 31.24 -11.89
N SER A 7 -4.70 31.89 -11.18
CA SER A 7 -4.51 32.14 -9.76
C SER A 7 -4.39 30.82 -9.01
N THR A 8 -3.42 30.69 -8.13
CA THR A 8 -3.19 29.54 -7.23
C THR A 8 -4.49 29.07 -6.57
N LYS A 9 -5.36 30.01 -6.20
CA LYS A 9 -6.67 29.77 -5.62
C LYS A 9 -7.58 28.89 -6.52
N ARG A 10 -7.63 29.13 -7.84
CA ARG A 10 -8.47 28.32 -8.75
C ARG A 10 -7.97 26.89 -8.89
N ILE A 11 -6.66 26.69 -8.86
CA ILE A 11 -6.06 25.35 -8.92
C ILE A 11 -6.39 24.59 -7.63
N GLU A 12 -6.25 25.22 -6.49
CA GLU A 12 -6.58 24.68 -5.18
C GLU A 12 -8.07 24.29 -5.09
N GLU A 13 -8.99 25.20 -5.45
CA GLU A 13 -10.44 24.92 -5.48
C GLU A 13 -10.79 23.77 -6.42
N SER A 14 -10.18 23.74 -7.62
CA SER A 14 -10.40 22.64 -8.58
C SER A 14 -9.89 21.31 -8.05
N ALA A 15 -8.71 21.30 -7.42
CA ALA A 15 -8.12 20.12 -6.84
C ALA A 15 -8.96 19.55 -5.68
N THR A 16 -9.37 20.43 -4.77
CA THR A 16 -10.23 20.07 -3.63
C THR A 16 -11.59 19.53 -4.10
N THR A 17 -12.18 20.17 -5.11
CA THR A 17 -13.46 19.74 -5.68
C THR A 17 -13.34 18.38 -6.35
N ALA A 18 -12.29 18.15 -7.15
CA ALA A 18 -12.04 16.86 -7.79
C ALA A 18 -11.89 15.73 -6.76
N LEU A 19 -11.11 15.98 -5.68
CA LEU A 19 -10.96 15.00 -4.61
C LEU A 19 -12.27 14.72 -3.88
N LYS A 20 -13.06 15.76 -3.53
CA LYS A 20 -14.38 15.57 -2.90
C LYS A 20 -15.29 14.69 -3.75
N LEU A 21 -15.39 14.97 -5.05
CA LEU A 21 -16.20 14.18 -5.99
C LEU A 21 -15.73 12.72 -6.09
N ALA A 22 -14.42 12.49 -6.06
CA ALA A 22 -13.88 11.14 -6.06
C ALA A 22 -14.25 10.39 -4.77
N LEU A 23 -14.06 11.01 -3.60
CA LEU A 23 -14.32 10.39 -2.29
C LEU A 23 -15.82 10.11 -2.05
N LEU A 24 -16.73 10.92 -2.62
CA LEU A 24 -18.18 10.68 -2.56
C LEU A 24 -18.63 9.37 -3.21
N LYS A 25 -17.81 8.77 -4.09
CA LYS A 25 -18.10 7.46 -4.70
C LYS A 25 -17.95 6.30 -3.69
N CYS A 26 -17.32 6.53 -2.54
CA CYS A 26 -17.15 5.51 -1.50
C CYS A 26 -18.13 5.77 -0.35
N PRO A 27 -19.16 4.92 -0.17
CA PRO A 27 -20.29 5.19 0.74
C PRO A 27 -19.91 5.19 2.22
N ILE A 28 -18.75 4.66 2.60
CA ILE A 28 -18.28 4.64 3.98
C ILE A 28 -17.40 5.85 4.34
N LEU A 29 -17.22 6.79 3.40
CA LEU A 29 -16.41 7.99 3.59
C LEU A 29 -17.27 9.24 3.59
N GLU A 30 -17.02 10.11 4.56
CA GLU A 30 -17.63 11.44 4.63
C GLU A 30 -16.54 12.50 4.73
N THR A 31 -16.57 13.49 3.84
CA THR A 31 -15.49 14.45 3.67
C THR A 31 -15.81 15.81 4.24
N TYR A 32 -14.89 16.35 5.04
CA TYR A 32 -14.89 17.72 5.52
C TYR A 32 -13.58 18.38 5.09
N ILE A 33 -13.56 18.86 3.85
CA ILE A 33 -12.39 19.50 3.24
C ILE A 33 -12.80 20.90 2.84
N ASP A 34 -12.07 21.92 3.32
CA ASP A 34 -12.33 23.30 2.96
C ASP A 34 -11.31 23.82 1.96
N SER A 35 -11.82 24.46 0.91
CA SER A 35 -10.99 25.28 0.03
C SER A 35 -10.77 26.63 0.70
N ASN A 36 -9.54 27.13 0.74
CA ASN A 36 -9.08 28.33 1.43
C ASN A 36 -9.04 28.21 2.97
N ASP A 37 -8.98 27.01 3.53
CA ASP A 37 -8.68 26.85 4.93
C ASP A 37 -7.26 27.38 5.23
N LYS A 38 -7.15 28.19 6.31
CA LYS A 38 -5.87 28.68 6.81
C LYS A 38 -5.34 27.84 7.96
N THR A 39 -5.94 26.65 8.17
CA THR A 39 -5.44 25.70 9.17
C THR A 39 -4.03 25.25 8.74
N PRO A 40 -3.02 25.47 9.59
CA PRO A 40 -1.66 25.07 9.25
C PRO A 40 -1.56 23.57 8.99
N SER A 41 -0.92 23.18 7.88
CA SER A 41 -0.55 21.80 7.51
C SER A 41 -1.67 20.84 7.15
N TRP A 42 -2.96 21.16 7.33
CA TRP A 42 -4.10 20.31 6.93
C TRP A 42 -5.16 21.11 6.18
N ASP A 43 -5.81 20.46 5.20
CA ASP A 43 -6.91 21.05 4.44
C ASP A 43 -8.26 20.43 4.81
N GLY A 44 -8.27 19.47 5.74
CA GLY A 44 -9.50 18.87 6.23
C GLY A 44 -9.37 17.46 6.79
N THR A 45 -10.52 16.80 6.85
CA THR A 45 -10.66 15.48 7.48
C THR A 45 -11.62 14.62 6.68
N VAL A 46 -11.35 13.32 6.61
CA VAL A 46 -12.28 12.31 6.13
C VAL A 46 -12.70 11.44 7.30
N PHE A 47 -14.00 11.34 7.55
CA PHE A 47 -14.57 10.38 8.50
C PHE A 47 -14.81 9.05 7.82
N VAL A 48 -14.44 7.97 8.51
CA VAL A 48 -14.51 6.60 8.01
C VAL A 48 -15.51 5.82 8.86
N TYR A 49 -16.49 5.22 8.23
CA TYR A 49 -17.55 4.46 8.88
C TYR A 49 -17.39 2.95 8.65
N LYS A 50 -18.04 2.14 9.50
CA LYS A 50 -18.06 0.67 9.39
C LYS A 50 -18.95 0.19 8.23
N SER A 51 -19.93 1.00 7.83
CA SER A 51 -20.91 0.71 6.79
C SER A 51 -21.34 2.01 6.10
N ASP A 52 -22.18 1.91 5.09
CA ASP A 52 -22.81 3.02 4.36
C ASP A 52 -23.83 3.84 5.17
N ASN A 53 -23.98 3.52 6.46
CA ASN A 53 -24.84 4.25 7.38
C ASN A 53 -23.98 5.15 8.29
N PRO A 54 -23.89 6.47 8.02
CA PRO A 54 -23.00 7.41 8.72
C PRO A 54 -23.53 7.85 10.07
N LYS A 55 -23.85 6.91 10.95
CA LYS A 55 -24.24 7.19 12.34
C LYS A 55 -23.02 7.19 13.25
N LYS A 56 -23.12 7.91 14.38
CA LYS A 56 -22.04 8.03 15.37
C LYS A 56 -21.50 6.68 15.86
N GLU A 57 -22.39 5.70 16.08
CA GLU A 57 -22.04 4.33 16.50
C GLU A 57 -21.28 3.55 15.44
N ASN A 58 -21.37 3.96 14.19
CA ASN A 58 -20.66 3.36 13.07
C ASN A 58 -19.33 4.05 12.74
N LEU A 59 -18.99 5.14 13.44
CA LEU A 59 -17.73 5.83 13.20
C LEU A 59 -16.54 4.92 13.57
N ARG A 60 -15.68 4.70 12.61
CA ARG A 60 -14.41 3.93 12.76
C ARG A 60 -13.26 4.84 13.20
N GLY A 61 -13.23 6.04 12.62
CA GLY A 61 -12.20 7.02 12.90
C GLY A 61 -12.22 8.19 11.91
N ARG A 62 -11.26 9.08 12.11
CA ARG A 62 -11.03 10.22 11.23
C ARG A 62 -9.62 10.15 10.63
N VAL A 63 -9.48 10.64 9.43
CA VAL A 63 -8.23 10.67 8.69
C VAL A 63 -7.92 12.12 8.34
N PRO A 64 -6.87 12.73 8.91
CA PRO A 64 -6.40 14.04 8.49
C PRO A 64 -5.91 13.98 7.05
N ILE A 65 -6.24 15.01 6.27
CA ILE A 65 -5.81 15.07 4.87
C ILE A 65 -5.18 16.41 4.52
N GLN A 66 -4.25 16.35 3.57
CA GLN A 66 -3.66 17.49 2.90
C GLN A 66 -3.87 17.36 1.40
N VAL A 67 -4.25 18.45 0.73
CA VAL A 67 -4.48 18.48 -0.71
C VAL A 67 -3.58 19.53 -1.36
N LYS A 68 -2.83 19.14 -2.38
CA LYS A 68 -2.06 20.05 -3.23
C LYS A 68 -2.53 19.96 -4.65
N GLY A 69 -2.87 21.10 -5.23
CA GLY A 69 -3.22 21.23 -6.65
C GLY A 69 -2.01 21.60 -7.50
N THR A 70 -1.93 21.06 -8.70
CA THR A 70 -0.91 21.43 -9.71
C THR A 70 -1.50 21.40 -11.11
N GLU A 71 -0.93 22.18 -12.03
CA GLU A 71 -1.22 22.11 -13.48
C GLU A 71 -0.20 21.21 -14.22
N ASN A 72 0.75 20.59 -13.51
CA ASN A 72 1.70 19.67 -14.14
C ASN A 72 0.98 18.39 -14.57
N GLU A 73 1.23 17.97 -15.80
CA GLU A 73 0.76 16.67 -16.29
C GLU A 73 1.66 15.55 -15.81
N PHE A 74 1.07 14.43 -15.42
CA PHE A 74 1.78 13.21 -15.04
C PHE A 74 1.36 12.08 -15.97
N VAL A 75 2.31 11.56 -16.73
CA VAL A 75 2.12 10.39 -17.61
C VAL A 75 2.13 9.10 -16.81
N SER A 76 2.99 9.02 -15.79
CA SER A 76 3.13 7.86 -14.90
C SER A 76 1.99 7.76 -13.87
N ASP A 77 1.78 6.57 -13.32
CA ASP A 77 0.92 6.32 -12.16
C ASP A 77 1.62 6.57 -10.82
N ILE A 78 2.83 7.10 -10.88
CA ILE A 78 3.62 7.54 -9.73
C ILE A 78 3.95 9.01 -9.93
N ALA A 79 3.74 9.80 -8.88
CA ALA A 79 4.14 11.20 -8.81
C ALA A 79 5.09 11.43 -7.63
N THR A 80 5.81 12.53 -7.67
CA THR A 80 6.63 13.00 -6.55
C THR A 80 6.26 14.43 -6.20
N PHE A 81 6.26 14.74 -4.92
CA PHE A 81 6.00 16.09 -4.42
C PHE A 81 7.00 16.45 -3.32
N SER A 82 7.55 17.67 -3.39
CA SER A 82 8.47 18.18 -2.39
C SER A 82 7.71 18.82 -1.24
N CYS A 83 7.63 18.12 -0.11
CA CYS A 83 6.98 18.59 1.12
C CYS A 83 7.96 19.36 2.00
N SER A 84 7.45 20.37 2.71
CA SER A 84 8.17 21.02 3.81
C SER A 84 8.44 20.02 4.94
N THR A 85 9.66 20.01 5.48
CA THR A 85 9.97 19.16 6.65
C THR A 85 9.22 19.60 7.90
N VAL A 86 8.79 20.85 7.97
CA VAL A 86 7.92 21.35 9.04
C VAL A 86 6.55 20.69 8.96
N ASP A 87 5.93 20.65 7.77
CA ASP A 87 4.62 20.00 7.59
C ASP A 87 4.73 18.48 7.85
N LEU A 88 5.78 17.81 7.35
CA LEU A 88 6.01 16.40 7.61
C LEU A 88 6.16 16.11 9.11
N ASN A 89 6.81 17.01 9.88
CA ASN A 89 6.90 16.89 11.32
C ASN A 89 5.53 17.10 12.00
N ASN A 90 4.73 18.06 11.52
CA ASN A 90 3.38 18.26 12.04
C ASN A 90 2.50 17.02 11.82
N TYR A 91 2.57 16.40 10.63
CA TYR A 91 1.87 15.14 10.38
C TYR A 91 2.36 14.02 11.30
N TYR A 92 3.67 13.93 11.55
CA TYR A 92 4.23 12.96 12.49
C TYR A 92 3.70 13.12 13.91
N GLN A 93 3.64 14.35 14.41
CA GLN A 93 3.13 14.65 15.76
C GLN A 93 1.62 14.38 15.89
N ASP A 94 0.84 14.50 14.80
CA ASP A 94 -0.61 14.21 14.78
C ASP A 94 -0.92 12.73 14.48
N GLY A 95 0.09 11.88 14.31
CA GLY A 95 -0.09 10.43 14.09
C GLY A 95 -0.28 10.03 12.63
N GLY A 96 -0.19 10.97 11.70
CA GLY A 96 -0.23 10.70 10.25
C GLY A 96 -1.14 11.61 9.46
N CYS A 97 -1.06 11.47 8.14
CA CYS A 97 -1.87 12.22 7.18
C CYS A 97 -2.02 11.42 5.88
N VAL A 98 -3.16 11.48 5.22
CA VAL A 98 -3.25 11.08 3.81
C VAL A 98 -3.03 12.34 2.97
N PHE A 99 -1.93 12.33 2.25
CA PHE A 99 -1.52 13.44 1.40
C PHE A 99 -1.99 13.20 -0.03
N PHE A 100 -2.65 14.20 -0.63
CA PHE A 100 -3.13 14.16 -2.00
C PHE A 100 -2.42 15.21 -2.87
N LEU A 101 -2.04 14.80 -4.07
CA LEU A 101 -1.60 15.66 -5.14
C LEU A 101 -2.58 15.51 -6.31
N VAL A 102 -3.25 16.59 -6.68
CA VAL A 102 -4.23 16.60 -7.76
C VAL A 102 -3.68 17.41 -8.91
N SER A 103 -3.40 16.73 -10.03
CA SER A 103 -3.11 17.36 -11.31
C SER A 103 -4.42 17.77 -11.96
N VAL A 104 -4.56 19.03 -12.30
CA VAL A 104 -5.79 19.57 -12.91
C VAL A 104 -5.44 20.21 -14.25
N GLU A 105 -6.18 19.84 -15.29
CA GLU A 105 -6.19 20.54 -16.55
C GLU A 105 -7.36 21.54 -16.59
N PRO A 106 -7.12 22.84 -16.30
CA PRO A 106 -8.20 23.79 -16.04
C PRO A 106 -9.06 24.13 -17.28
N SER A 107 -8.58 23.81 -18.48
CA SER A 107 -9.30 24.06 -19.74
C SER A 107 -10.40 23.02 -19.98
N THR A 108 -10.16 21.77 -19.59
CA THR A 108 -11.06 20.63 -19.84
C THR A 108 -11.73 20.11 -18.59
N GLY A 109 -11.23 20.47 -17.39
CA GLY A 109 -11.64 19.90 -16.12
C GLY A 109 -11.12 18.49 -15.87
N LYS A 110 -10.29 17.95 -16.76
CA LYS A 110 -9.62 16.66 -16.54
C LYS A 110 -8.70 16.76 -15.33
N HIS A 111 -8.64 15.69 -14.55
CA HIS A 111 -7.76 15.61 -13.40
C HIS A 111 -7.19 14.21 -13.25
N LYS A 112 -6.10 14.13 -12.49
CA LYS A 112 -5.46 12.89 -12.06
C LYS A 112 -5.09 13.05 -10.60
N ILE A 113 -5.58 12.16 -9.75
CA ILE A 113 -5.40 12.23 -8.29
C ILE A 113 -4.33 11.22 -7.88
N PHE A 114 -3.35 11.68 -7.11
CA PHE A 114 -2.32 10.85 -6.49
C PHE A 114 -2.41 10.97 -4.98
N TYR A 115 -1.99 9.92 -4.25
CA TYR A 115 -2.02 9.89 -2.81
C TYR A 115 -0.79 9.21 -2.20
N ALA A 116 -0.53 9.56 -0.95
CA ALA A 116 0.37 8.84 -0.05
C ALA A 116 -0.25 8.76 1.34
N SER A 117 -0.38 7.55 1.88
CA SER A 117 -0.69 7.35 3.30
C SER A 117 0.60 7.46 4.09
N LEU A 118 0.71 8.49 4.91
CA LEU A 118 1.89 8.80 5.71
C LEU A 118 1.55 8.57 7.18
N LEU A 119 1.95 7.44 7.74
CA LEU A 119 1.80 7.11 9.15
C LEU A 119 3.11 7.32 9.92
N VAL A 120 3.10 7.05 11.21
CA VAL A 120 4.25 7.29 12.11
C VAL A 120 5.51 6.61 11.61
N VAL A 121 5.42 5.37 11.11
CA VAL A 121 6.56 4.62 10.52
C VAL A 121 7.11 5.34 9.29
N ASP A 122 6.25 5.71 8.35
CA ASP A 122 6.67 6.41 7.12
C ASP A 122 7.34 7.74 7.45
N LEU A 123 6.68 8.54 8.30
CA LEU A 123 7.12 9.88 8.66
C LEU A 123 8.41 9.86 9.45
N ASN A 124 8.60 8.90 10.36
CA ASN A 124 9.86 8.72 11.08
C ASN A 124 11.02 8.43 10.12
N ASN A 125 10.82 7.52 9.14
CA ASN A 125 11.82 7.21 8.14
C ASN A 125 12.12 8.40 7.23
N ILE A 126 11.08 9.13 6.78
CA ILE A 126 11.21 10.34 5.99
C ILE A 126 12.01 11.41 6.75
N LEU A 127 11.64 11.69 8.01
CA LEU A 127 12.29 12.71 8.82
C LEU A 127 13.74 12.36 9.16
N LYS A 128 14.06 11.08 9.40
CA LYS A 128 15.45 10.61 9.55
C LYS A 128 16.27 10.92 8.28
N ASN A 129 15.73 10.63 7.10
CA ASN A 129 16.38 10.86 5.80
C ASN A 129 16.40 12.35 5.38
N ALA A 130 15.48 13.14 5.91
CA ALA A 130 15.38 14.58 5.66
C ALA A 130 16.24 15.42 6.60
N LYS A 131 17.00 14.82 7.52
CA LYS A 131 17.78 15.54 8.53
C LYS A 131 18.64 16.66 7.91
N GLY A 132 18.42 17.89 8.37
CA GLY A 132 19.14 19.08 7.88
C GLY A 132 18.59 19.67 6.57
N LYS A 133 17.55 19.09 5.97
CA LYS A 133 16.91 19.62 4.75
C LYS A 133 15.64 20.40 5.10
N LYS A 134 15.34 21.43 4.31
CA LYS A 134 14.08 22.20 4.44
C LYS A 134 12.89 21.49 3.82
N THR A 135 13.12 20.63 2.84
CA THR A 135 12.09 19.89 2.12
C THR A 135 12.53 18.46 1.87
N TYR A 136 11.58 17.55 1.70
CA TYR A 136 11.81 16.17 1.31
C TYR A 136 10.78 15.73 0.27
N SER A 137 11.21 14.97 -0.75
CA SER A 137 10.32 14.47 -1.79
C SER A 137 9.62 13.20 -1.34
N ILE A 138 8.29 13.23 -1.31
CA ILE A 138 7.47 12.06 -1.07
C ILE A 138 7.00 11.46 -2.40
N HIS A 139 6.85 10.14 -2.43
CA HIS A 139 6.31 9.40 -3.56
C HIS A 139 4.82 9.17 -3.37
N LEU A 140 4.04 9.40 -4.41
CA LEU A 140 2.60 9.23 -4.39
C LEU A 140 2.20 8.25 -5.50
N LYS A 141 1.23 7.38 -5.19
CA LYS A 141 0.61 6.43 -6.13
C LYS A 141 -0.67 7.02 -6.71
N LEU A 142 -1.08 6.54 -7.87
CA LEU A 142 -2.39 6.90 -8.44
C LEU A 142 -3.51 6.51 -7.47
N PHE A 143 -4.44 7.44 -7.23
CA PHE A 143 -5.59 7.20 -6.37
C PHE A 143 -6.68 6.44 -7.13
N PRO A 144 -7.26 5.37 -6.57
CA PRO A 144 -8.23 4.52 -7.26
C PRO A 144 -9.64 5.14 -7.26
N GLU A 145 -9.81 6.31 -7.87
CA GLU A 145 -11.03 7.14 -7.80
C GLU A 145 -12.31 6.48 -8.37
N ASN A 146 -12.19 5.35 -9.06
CA ASN A 146 -13.30 4.60 -9.63
C ASN A 146 -13.50 3.23 -8.96
N ASP A 147 -12.72 2.93 -7.93
CA ASP A 147 -12.84 1.69 -7.14
C ASP A 147 -13.13 2.02 -5.67
N SER A 148 -14.42 1.92 -5.30
CA SER A 148 -14.86 2.22 -3.93
C SER A 148 -14.31 1.26 -2.88
N LYS A 149 -13.98 0.00 -3.25
CA LYS A 149 -13.39 -0.98 -2.34
C LYS A 149 -11.93 -0.63 -2.04
N GLU A 150 -11.18 -0.26 -3.07
CA GLU A 150 -9.79 0.19 -2.92
C GLU A 150 -9.72 1.51 -2.15
N MET A 151 -10.62 2.46 -2.43
CA MET A 151 -10.73 3.69 -1.60
C MET A 151 -11.01 3.36 -0.14
N ALA A 152 -11.97 2.48 0.13
CA ALA A 152 -12.31 2.05 1.48
C ALA A 152 -11.10 1.38 2.17
N HIS A 153 -10.37 0.52 1.45
CA HIS A 153 -9.16 -0.12 1.97
C HIS A 153 -8.12 0.90 2.43
N ILE A 154 -7.82 1.92 1.61
CA ILE A 154 -6.84 2.97 1.94
C ILE A 154 -7.18 3.62 3.27
N PHE A 155 -8.42 4.06 3.45
CA PHE A 155 -8.84 4.81 4.65
C PHE A 155 -9.01 3.91 5.88
N LEU A 156 -9.57 2.71 5.73
CA LEU A 156 -9.68 1.73 6.81
C LEU A 156 -8.31 1.26 7.30
N SER A 157 -7.39 1.00 6.36
CA SER A 157 -6.00 0.64 6.69
C SER A 157 -5.29 1.77 7.43
N PHE A 158 -5.48 3.01 6.98
CA PHE A 158 -4.94 4.19 7.69
C PHE A 158 -5.43 4.23 9.13
N VAL A 159 -6.74 4.22 9.37
CA VAL A 159 -7.33 4.31 10.72
C VAL A 159 -6.83 3.18 11.61
N SER A 160 -6.82 1.95 11.10
CA SER A 160 -6.41 0.77 11.88
C SER A 160 -4.94 0.84 12.30
N ASN A 161 -4.05 1.24 11.38
CA ASN A 161 -2.62 1.33 11.65
C ASN A 161 -2.27 2.60 12.44
N ALA A 162 -2.98 3.72 12.26
CA ALA A 162 -2.80 4.93 13.07
C ALA A 162 -3.04 4.64 14.54
N HIS A 163 -4.08 3.89 14.89
CA HIS A 163 -4.36 3.48 16.27
C HIS A 163 -3.21 2.62 16.85
N LYS A 164 -2.67 1.66 16.08
CA LYS A 164 -1.56 0.82 16.53
C LYS A 164 -0.25 1.62 16.70
N GLN A 165 -0.03 2.61 15.86
CA GLN A 165 1.20 3.40 15.85
C GLN A 165 1.17 4.63 16.77
N ALA A 166 0.00 5.05 17.28
CA ALA A 166 -0.15 6.25 18.10
C ALA A 166 0.76 6.27 19.33
N GLY A 167 0.95 5.13 19.99
CA GLY A 167 1.83 5.00 21.15
C GLY A 167 3.33 5.17 20.86
N PHE A 168 3.71 5.29 19.58
CA PHE A 168 5.10 5.39 19.15
C PHE A 168 5.49 6.77 18.61
N ILE A 169 4.58 7.73 18.66
CA ILE A 169 4.85 9.15 18.34
C ILE A 169 5.93 9.68 19.29
N GLY A 170 6.97 10.29 18.75
CA GLY A 170 8.12 10.82 19.51
C GLY A 170 9.06 9.76 20.06
N LYS A 171 8.83 8.46 19.79
CA LYS A 171 9.73 7.39 20.20
C LYS A 171 10.64 6.97 19.04
N GLU A 172 11.80 6.43 19.43
CA GLU A 172 12.68 5.79 18.46
C GLU A 172 12.05 4.50 17.95
N LEU A 173 11.84 4.40 16.64
CA LEU A 173 11.45 3.15 16.01
C LEU A 173 12.71 2.35 15.72
N LEU A 174 12.74 1.12 16.22
CA LEU A 174 13.88 0.22 16.15
C LEU A 174 13.67 -0.80 15.02
N SER A 175 14.74 -1.13 14.33
CA SER A 175 14.76 -2.28 13.41
C SER A 175 14.74 -3.60 14.19
N ILE A 176 14.47 -4.71 13.50
CA ILE A 176 14.51 -6.06 14.08
C ILE A 176 15.89 -6.31 14.72
N GLU A 177 16.96 -5.98 14.01
CA GLU A 177 18.34 -6.16 14.49
C GLU A 177 18.64 -5.34 15.75
N GLU A 178 18.10 -4.12 15.85
CA GLU A 178 18.27 -3.27 17.04
C GLU A 178 17.48 -3.81 18.22
N LEU A 179 16.29 -4.35 18.01
CA LEU A 179 15.49 -5.02 19.05
C LEU A 179 16.25 -6.26 19.60
N GLU A 180 16.79 -7.09 18.71
CA GLU A 180 17.56 -8.27 19.08
C GLU A 180 18.85 -7.89 19.85
N LYS A 181 19.58 -6.87 19.38
CA LYS A 181 20.77 -6.35 20.08
C LYS A 181 20.47 -5.83 21.49
N ARG A 182 19.25 -5.30 21.71
CA ARG A 182 18.75 -4.88 23.05
C ARG A 182 18.24 -6.05 23.90
N GLY A 183 18.38 -7.29 23.40
CA GLY A 183 17.94 -8.49 24.12
C GLY A 183 16.45 -8.79 24.03
N THR A 184 15.71 -8.09 23.15
CA THR A 184 14.28 -8.35 22.95
C THR A 184 14.11 -9.62 22.12
N LYS A 185 13.55 -10.66 22.72
CA LYS A 185 13.17 -11.88 21.99
C LYS A 185 11.88 -11.63 21.26
N ILE A 186 11.84 -11.86 19.95
CA ILE A 186 10.67 -11.70 19.10
C ILE A 186 9.99 -13.07 18.99
N GLU A 187 8.72 -13.14 19.41
CA GLU A 187 7.88 -14.34 19.30
C GLU A 187 7.31 -14.51 17.89
N GLY A 188 7.05 -13.41 17.20
CA GLY A 188 6.49 -13.44 15.85
C GLY A 188 6.28 -12.06 15.27
N PHE A 189 5.75 -12.05 14.06
CA PHE A 189 5.39 -10.85 13.33
C PHE A 189 3.90 -10.86 12.98
N THR A 190 3.30 -9.69 13.03
CA THR A 190 1.92 -9.48 12.60
C THR A 190 1.87 -8.38 11.55
N PHE A 191 0.89 -8.45 10.67
CA PHE A 191 0.51 -7.36 9.80
C PHE A 191 -1.02 -7.27 9.79
N ASN A 192 -1.52 -6.08 9.53
CA ASN A 192 -2.94 -5.82 9.57
C ASN A 192 -3.45 -5.56 8.16
N THR A 193 -4.33 -6.42 7.68
CA THR A 193 -5.03 -6.23 6.42
C THR A 193 -6.48 -5.90 6.69
N VAL A 194 -6.98 -4.83 6.12
CA VAL A 194 -8.39 -4.43 6.21
C VAL A 194 -8.91 -4.27 4.80
N GLY A 195 -9.77 -5.17 4.37
CA GLY A 195 -10.41 -5.11 3.07
C GLY A 195 -11.91 -5.39 3.16
N ILE A 196 -12.71 -4.77 2.30
CA ILE A 196 -14.14 -5.04 2.20
C ILE A 196 -14.35 -6.23 1.27
N GLY A 197 -14.97 -7.31 1.80
CA GLY A 197 -15.30 -8.51 1.01
C GLY A 197 -14.09 -9.35 0.64
N LEU A 198 -12.97 -9.24 1.39
CA LEU A 198 -11.77 -10.03 1.16
C LEU A 198 -11.97 -11.45 1.68
N ASN A 199 -11.83 -12.45 0.81
CA ASN A 199 -11.86 -13.86 1.13
C ASN A 199 -10.45 -14.39 1.42
N ALA A 200 -10.35 -15.48 2.19
CA ALA A 200 -9.05 -16.08 2.52
C ALA A 200 -8.27 -16.57 1.27
N GLU A 201 -8.97 -16.90 0.19
CA GLU A 201 -8.35 -17.33 -1.07
C GLU A 201 -7.70 -16.17 -1.82
N ASP A 202 -8.29 -14.96 -1.72
CA ASP A 202 -7.80 -13.74 -2.38
C ASP A 202 -6.65 -13.08 -1.62
N LEU A 203 -6.47 -13.44 -0.34
CA LEU A 203 -5.52 -12.81 0.56
C LEU A 203 -4.07 -12.80 0.03
N PRO A 204 -3.51 -13.88 -0.56
CA PRO A 204 -2.14 -13.84 -1.09
C PRO A 204 -1.98 -12.84 -2.25
N SER A 205 -2.95 -12.79 -3.16
CA SER A 205 -2.97 -11.82 -4.26
C SER A 205 -3.06 -10.39 -3.73
N PHE A 206 -3.98 -10.16 -2.80
CA PHE A 206 -4.19 -8.87 -2.16
C PHE A 206 -2.93 -8.36 -1.45
N ILE A 207 -2.27 -9.19 -0.63
CA ILE A 207 -1.03 -8.81 0.06
C ILE A 207 0.09 -8.49 -0.94
N SER A 208 0.15 -9.19 -2.08
CA SER A 208 1.19 -8.95 -3.08
C SER A 208 1.02 -7.65 -3.88
N THR A 209 -0.16 -7.02 -3.81
CA THR A 209 -0.47 -5.76 -4.51
C THR A 209 -0.56 -4.54 -3.59
N HIS A 210 -0.71 -4.77 -2.28
CA HIS A 210 -0.94 -3.70 -1.32
C HIS A 210 0.24 -3.50 -0.37
N ASP A 211 0.35 -2.28 0.15
CA ASP A 211 1.28 -1.98 1.22
C ASP A 211 0.66 -2.35 2.57
N PHE A 212 1.48 -2.86 3.49
CA PHE A 212 1.07 -3.12 4.86
C PHE A 212 2.20 -2.83 5.84
N TYR A 213 1.85 -2.58 7.10
CA TYR A 213 2.82 -2.34 8.16
C TYR A 213 3.10 -3.64 8.90
N LEU A 214 4.40 -3.90 9.10
CA LEU A 214 4.90 -5.04 9.85
C LEU A 214 5.09 -4.63 11.30
N TYR A 215 4.60 -5.47 12.21
CA TYR A 215 4.75 -5.31 13.64
C TYR A 215 5.45 -6.53 14.23
N ALA A 216 6.44 -6.29 15.10
CA ALA A 216 7.06 -7.35 15.91
C ALA A 216 6.27 -7.55 17.21
N LYS A 217 6.09 -8.81 17.60
CA LYS A 217 5.51 -9.19 18.87
C LYS A 217 6.61 -9.70 19.81
N PRO A 218 7.03 -8.90 20.81
CA PRO A 218 8.00 -9.33 21.80
C PRO A 218 7.46 -10.45 22.67
N GLN A 219 8.32 -11.39 23.03
CA GLN A 219 7.96 -12.50 23.91
C GLN A 219 7.56 -12.00 25.31
N GLY A 220 6.41 -12.45 25.79
CA GLY A 220 5.92 -12.11 27.12
C GLY A 220 5.34 -10.71 27.29
N LEU A 221 5.20 -9.94 26.21
CA LEU A 221 4.57 -8.62 26.21
C LEU A 221 3.35 -8.61 25.29
N ASP A 222 2.25 -8.04 25.75
CA ASP A 222 1.04 -7.86 24.94
C ASP A 222 1.05 -6.52 24.22
N ILE A 223 2.13 -6.30 23.47
CA ILE A 223 2.32 -5.11 22.62
C ILE A 223 2.79 -5.52 21.23
N GLU A 224 2.45 -4.72 20.23
CA GLU A 224 2.97 -4.84 18.87
C GLU A 224 3.82 -3.61 18.55
N ILE A 225 5.11 -3.84 18.26
CA ILE A 225 6.06 -2.78 17.94
C ILE A 225 6.09 -2.59 16.42
N PRO A 226 5.75 -1.40 15.90
CA PRO A 226 5.83 -1.15 14.46
C PRO A 226 7.29 -1.15 14.01
N ILE A 227 7.58 -1.94 12.97
CA ILE A 227 8.94 -2.13 12.45
C ILE A 227 9.13 -1.34 11.16
N ASP A 228 8.33 -1.67 10.14
CA ASP A 228 8.49 -1.10 8.81
C ASP A 228 7.20 -1.19 8.00
N LYS A 229 7.20 -0.55 6.84
CA LYS A 229 6.19 -0.68 5.80
C LYS A 229 6.71 -1.60 4.70
N VAL A 230 5.94 -2.62 4.39
CA VAL A 230 6.24 -3.60 3.35
C VAL A 230 5.41 -3.30 2.12
N SER A 231 6.07 -3.17 0.97
CA SER A 231 5.45 -2.97 -0.35
C SER A 231 5.92 -4.07 -1.30
N ASN A 232 5.07 -4.44 -2.27
CA ASN A 232 5.39 -5.45 -3.28
C ASN A 232 5.82 -6.81 -2.68
N ALA A 233 5.11 -7.27 -1.66
CA ALA A 233 5.41 -8.54 -1.02
C ALA A 233 5.26 -9.71 -2.00
N ILE A 234 6.17 -10.66 -1.91
CA ILE A 234 6.07 -11.93 -2.63
C ILE A 234 5.53 -12.97 -1.66
N ILE A 235 4.31 -13.45 -1.93
CA ILE A 235 3.66 -14.45 -1.10
C ILE A 235 3.82 -15.81 -1.75
N THR A 236 4.35 -16.78 -1.02
CA THR A 236 4.48 -18.16 -1.49
C THR A 236 3.62 -19.09 -0.67
N LYS A 237 2.71 -19.81 -1.33
CA LYS A 237 1.85 -20.84 -0.74
C LYS A 237 2.29 -22.22 -1.25
N THR A 238 2.67 -23.13 -0.36
CA THR A 238 2.92 -24.53 -0.72
C THR A 238 1.60 -25.29 -0.77
N VAL A 239 1.39 -26.02 -1.87
CA VAL A 239 0.22 -26.87 -2.10
C VAL A 239 0.68 -28.32 -2.07
N HIS A 240 0.24 -29.06 -1.07
CA HIS A 240 0.53 -30.49 -0.91
C HIS A 240 -0.41 -31.31 -1.78
N ARG A 241 -0.12 -31.35 -3.08
CA ARG A 241 -0.85 -32.14 -4.08
C ARG A 241 0.16 -32.77 -5.04
N LYS A 242 0.03 -34.08 -5.24
CA LYS A 242 0.93 -34.84 -6.12
C LYS A 242 0.76 -34.41 -7.57
N ILE A 243 1.88 -34.18 -8.23
CA ILE A 243 1.96 -33.95 -9.68
C ILE A 243 2.39 -35.25 -10.36
N LYS A 244 1.57 -35.70 -11.28
CA LYS A 244 1.75 -36.99 -11.99
C LYS A 244 1.64 -36.78 -13.47
N THR A 245 2.39 -37.59 -14.23
CA THR A 245 2.17 -37.81 -15.64
C THR A 245 1.90 -39.30 -15.84
N LYS A 246 0.80 -39.63 -16.53
CA LYS A 246 0.36 -41.03 -16.74
C LYS A 246 0.49 -41.88 -15.46
N GLU A 247 1.56 -42.67 -15.34
CA GLU A 247 1.78 -43.63 -14.26
C GLU A 247 2.80 -43.17 -13.20
N ARG A 248 3.56 -42.09 -13.50
CA ARG A 248 4.67 -41.67 -12.63
C ARG A 248 4.31 -40.43 -11.81
N THR A 249 4.55 -40.49 -10.49
CA THR A 249 4.51 -39.31 -9.60
C THR A 249 5.90 -38.65 -9.61
N TYR A 250 5.95 -37.36 -9.95
CA TYR A 250 7.18 -36.58 -9.98
C TYR A 250 7.39 -35.76 -8.76
N PHE A 251 6.33 -35.11 -8.26
CA PHE A 251 6.40 -34.22 -7.10
C PHE A 251 5.22 -34.47 -6.16
N ASP A 252 5.45 -34.33 -4.86
CA ASP A 252 4.42 -34.45 -3.84
C ASP A 252 3.74 -33.10 -3.54
N SER A 253 4.36 -32.02 -3.97
CA SER A 253 3.84 -30.65 -3.77
C SER A 253 4.36 -29.72 -4.86
N TYR A 254 3.70 -28.57 -4.98
CA TYR A 254 4.15 -27.43 -5.77
C TYR A 254 3.91 -26.15 -4.94
N SER A 255 4.50 -25.04 -5.36
CA SER A 255 4.20 -23.75 -4.74
C SER A 255 3.55 -22.79 -5.73
N VAL A 256 2.67 -21.94 -5.19
CA VAL A 256 2.09 -20.81 -5.93
C VAL A 256 2.67 -19.54 -5.34
N GLN A 257 3.35 -18.78 -6.17
CA GLN A 257 3.98 -17.52 -5.81
C GLN A 257 3.15 -16.39 -6.40
N TYR A 258 2.73 -15.46 -5.54
CA TYR A 258 2.01 -14.26 -5.95
C TYR A 258 2.97 -13.07 -5.91
N SER A 259 3.07 -12.35 -7.02
CA SER A 259 3.85 -11.13 -7.15
C SER A 259 3.04 -10.13 -7.98
N GLN A 260 2.78 -8.95 -7.44
CA GLN A 260 1.95 -7.92 -8.09
C GLN A 260 0.60 -8.47 -8.60
N GLY A 261 -0.07 -9.29 -7.78
CA GLY A 261 -1.35 -9.91 -8.09
C GLY A 261 -1.28 -11.11 -9.04
N LYS A 262 -0.13 -11.36 -9.68
CA LYS A 262 0.01 -12.43 -10.69
C LYS A 262 0.49 -13.73 -10.04
N PRO A 263 -0.28 -14.82 -10.15
CA PRO A 263 0.16 -16.12 -9.67
C PRO A 263 1.16 -16.74 -10.63
N THR A 264 2.23 -17.30 -10.08
CA THR A 264 3.20 -18.14 -10.77
C THR A 264 3.28 -19.48 -10.06
N ILE A 265 3.01 -20.56 -10.76
CA ILE A 265 3.16 -21.92 -10.21
C ILE A 265 4.63 -22.35 -10.37
N LYS A 266 5.25 -22.76 -9.26
CA LYS A 266 6.60 -23.27 -9.21
C LYS A 266 6.54 -24.78 -8.96
N ILE A 267 7.10 -25.57 -9.87
CA ILE A 267 7.14 -27.03 -9.80
C ILE A 267 8.61 -27.46 -9.75
N GLY A 268 8.96 -28.24 -8.74
CA GLY A 268 10.37 -28.55 -8.49
C GLY A 268 11.18 -27.28 -8.19
N LYS A 269 12.41 -27.25 -8.69
CA LYS A 269 13.32 -26.10 -8.52
C LYS A 269 13.40 -25.20 -9.75
N THR A 270 13.12 -25.75 -10.92
CA THR A 270 13.46 -25.12 -12.21
C THR A 270 12.25 -24.68 -13.03
N ILE A 271 11.08 -25.29 -12.82
CA ILE A 271 9.90 -25.08 -13.65
C ILE A 271 9.02 -23.97 -13.08
N SER A 272 8.68 -23.01 -13.92
CA SER A 272 7.73 -21.95 -13.62
C SER A 272 6.62 -21.94 -14.66
N VAL A 273 5.36 -21.91 -14.20
CA VAL A 273 4.17 -21.79 -15.05
C VAL A 273 3.47 -20.49 -14.71
N ILE A 274 3.35 -19.61 -15.68
CA ILE A 274 2.65 -18.32 -15.55
C ILE A 274 1.33 -18.44 -16.30
N LEU A 275 0.24 -18.17 -15.60
CA LEU A 275 -1.11 -18.11 -16.18
C LEU A 275 -1.38 -16.68 -16.64
N THR A 276 -1.81 -16.51 -17.88
CA THR A 276 -2.21 -15.19 -18.40
C THR A 276 -3.73 -15.07 -18.27
N GLU A 277 -4.18 -14.14 -17.44
CA GLU A 277 -5.61 -13.87 -17.26
C GLU A 277 -6.27 -13.42 -18.57
N GLY A 278 -7.47 -13.97 -18.84
CA GLY A 278 -8.29 -13.61 -20.00
C GLY A 278 -7.94 -14.32 -21.30
N GLU A 279 -6.82 -15.05 -21.35
CA GLU A 279 -6.41 -15.74 -22.56
C GLU A 279 -6.16 -17.20 -22.24
N ASN A 280 -6.90 -18.12 -22.04
CA ASN A 280 -6.62 -19.57 -21.82
C ASN A 280 -5.20 -20.03 -22.23
N LYS A 281 -4.22 -19.16 -21.99
CA LYS A 281 -2.81 -19.37 -22.32
C LYS A 281 -1.98 -19.44 -21.04
N PHE A 282 -1.00 -20.31 -21.06
CA PHE A 282 0.03 -20.37 -20.04
C PHE A 282 1.40 -20.41 -20.70
N SER A 283 2.38 -19.84 -20.05
CA SER A 283 3.78 -19.96 -20.45
C SER A 283 4.52 -20.83 -19.45
N VAL A 284 5.32 -21.76 -19.95
CA VAL A 284 6.20 -22.58 -19.13
C VAL A 284 7.62 -22.16 -19.39
N SER A 285 8.37 -21.93 -18.33
CA SER A 285 9.79 -21.63 -18.42
C SER A 285 10.57 -22.57 -17.51
N ILE A 286 11.75 -22.98 -17.97
CA ILE A 286 12.70 -23.77 -17.20
C ILE A 286 13.94 -22.92 -16.97
N HIS A 287 14.29 -22.71 -15.72
CA HIS A 287 15.49 -21.97 -15.31
C HIS A 287 16.42 -22.93 -14.58
N PRO A 288 17.63 -23.21 -15.11
CA PRO A 288 18.60 -24.07 -14.42
C PRO A 288 18.92 -23.51 -13.04
N CYS A 289 18.55 -24.23 -12.01
CA CYS A 289 18.90 -23.90 -10.62
C CYS A 289 18.93 -25.20 -9.78
N GLY A 290 19.61 -25.14 -8.66
CA GLY A 290 19.77 -26.29 -7.78
C GLY A 290 20.86 -27.26 -8.25
N THR A 291 20.72 -28.52 -7.85
CA THR A 291 21.67 -29.58 -8.20
C THR A 291 21.36 -30.19 -9.60
N LEU A 292 22.34 -30.83 -10.20
CA LEU A 292 22.15 -31.54 -11.47
C LEU A 292 21.05 -32.60 -11.38
N SER A 293 20.93 -33.32 -10.26
CA SER A 293 19.88 -34.30 -10.01
C SER A 293 18.47 -33.69 -10.02
N GLU A 294 18.31 -32.54 -9.38
CA GLU A 294 17.04 -31.80 -9.37
C GLU A 294 16.70 -31.32 -10.78
N TYR A 295 17.67 -30.78 -11.50
CA TYR A 295 17.48 -30.32 -12.88
C TYR A 295 17.08 -31.45 -13.83
N ILE A 296 17.72 -32.62 -13.72
CA ILE A 296 17.38 -33.83 -14.53
C ILE A 296 15.93 -34.27 -14.21
N LYS A 297 15.56 -34.31 -12.94
CA LYS A 297 14.20 -34.67 -12.52
C LYS A 297 13.15 -33.73 -13.09
N ASP A 298 13.37 -32.43 -12.97
CA ASP A 298 12.45 -31.40 -13.43
C ASP A 298 12.33 -31.42 -14.97
N THR A 299 13.45 -31.57 -15.67
CA THR A 299 13.49 -31.68 -17.13
C THR A 299 12.78 -32.93 -17.62
N SER A 300 12.99 -34.10 -16.94
CA SER A 300 12.26 -35.32 -17.26
C SER A 300 10.75 -35.16 -17.13
N PHE A 301 10.28 -34.49 -16.06
CA PHE A 301 8.86 -34.16 -15.91
C PHE A 301 8.34 -33.30 -17.07
N PHE A 302 9.10 -32.27 -17.45
CA PHE A 302 8.71 -31.39 -18.55
C PHE A 302 8.53 -32.11 -19.88
N PHE A 303 9.39 -33.08 -20.19
CA PHE A 303 9.27 -33.87 -21.43
C PHE A 303 8.17 -34.93 -21.37
N ASP A 304 7.74 -35.32 -20.17
CA ASP A 304 6.67 -36.32 -19.99
C ASP A 304 5.27 -35.67 -19.91
N MET A 305 5.18 -34.34 -19.87
CA MET A 305 3.92 -33.60 -19.94
C MET A 305 3.31 -33.60 -21.33
#